data_a27a091c6eeb97d6bdf3b659574f9bff
#
_entry.id   a27a091c6eeb97d6bdf3b659574f9bff
#
_cell.length_a   1.000
_cell.length_b   1.000
_cell.length_c   1.000
_cell.angle_alpha   90.00
_cell.angle_beta   90.00
_cell.angle_gamma   90.00
#
_symmetry.space_group_name_H-M   'P 1'
#
loop_
_entity.id
_entity.type
_entity.pdbx_description
1 polymer ?
#
loop_
_entity_poly.entity_id
_entity_poly.type
_entity_poly.pdbx_seq_one_letter_code
_entity_poly.pdbx_strand_id
1 'polypeptide(L)'
;MARSFAMPGDMDAASMKEQRPVLDELASANEDLTIDMSKVEFIDSSGVGALVFIYKRLLSSGFKLKLESLKGQPLQLLTYLRLTDIVAR
;
A
#
# COMPACT_ATOMS: atom_id res chain seq x y z
N MET A 1 4.13 16.64 7.11
CA MET A 1 5.10 15.59 7.42
C MET A 1 4.71 14.30 6.75
N ALA A 2 5.66 13.43 6.52
CA ALA A 2 5.41 12.12 5.90
C ALA A 2 5.53 11.04 6.96
N ARG A 3 4.74 10.00 6.83
CA ARG A 3 4.77 8.83 7.71
C ARG A 3 5.22 7.62 6.91
N SER A 4 5.98 6.74 7.54
CA SER A 4 6.43 5.49 6.92
C SER A 4 5.90 4.29 7.67
N PHE A 5 5.56 3.25 6.94
CA PHE A 5 5.11 1.99 7.51
C PHE A 5 5.70 0.83 6.71
N ALA A 6 6.31 -0.12 7.40
CA ALA A 6 6.85 -1.31 6.75
C ALA A 6 5.81 -2.43 6.81
N MET A 7 5.34 -2.86 5.64
CA MET A 7 4.41 -3.99 5.58
C MET A 7 5.15 -5.25 6.06
N PRO A 8 4.62 -5.95 7.07
CA PRO A 8 5.37 -7.02 7.73
C PRO A 8 5.53 -8.30 6.92
N GLY A 9 4.75 -8.49 5.88
CA GLY A 9 4.81 -9.69 5.06
C GLY A 9 3.84 -9.62 3.91
N ASP A 10 3.47 -10.77 3.37
CA ASP A 10 2.61 -10.86 2.20
C ASP A 10 1.24 -10.22 2.45
N MET A 11 0.65 -9.71 1.38
CA MET A 11 -0.63 -9.00 1.44
C MET A 11 -1.72 -9.89 0.85
N ASP A 12 -2.09 -10.92 1.59
CA ASP A 12 -3.21 -11.80 1.24
C ASP A 12 -4.43 -11.48 2.10
N ALA A 13 -5.53 -12.21 1.89
CA ALA A 13 -6.78 -11.93 2.58
C ALA A 13 -6.65 -12.01 4.11
N ALA A 14 -5.93 -13.02 4.61
CA ALA A 14 -5.74 -13.20 6.05
C ALA A 14 -4.92 -12.06 6.65
N SER A 15 -3.80 -11.72 6.00
CA SER A 15 -2.94 -10.62 6.46
C SER A 15 -3.65 -9.28 6.40
N MET A 16 -4.43 -9.04 5.37
CA MET A 16 -5.15 -7.78 5.24
C MET A 16 -6.25 -7.62 6.28
N LYS A 17 -6.87 -8.71 6.67
CA LYS A 17 -7.84 -8.69 7.76
C LYS A 17 -7.18 -8.26 9.07
N GLU A 18 -5.99 -8.78 9.34
CA GLU A 18 -5.21 -8.45 10.53
C GLU A 18 -4.69 -7.01 10.51
N GLN A 19 -4.21 -6.56 9.35
CA GLN A 19 -3.60 -5.25 9.20
C GLN A 19 -4.61 -4.12 8.99
N ARG A 20 -5.87 -4.44 8.73
CA ARG A 20 -6.87 -3.44 8.38
C ARG A 20 -6.97 -2.28 9.37
N PRO A 21 -7.00 -2.52 10.70
CA PRO A 21 -7.07 -1.40 11.65
C PRO A 21 -5.88 -0.45 11.53
N VAL A 22 -4.68 -0.99 11.35
CA VAL A 22 -3.46 -0.18 11.20
C VAL A 22 -3.52 0.62 9.91
N LEU A 23 -3.91 -0.02 8.81
CA LEU A 23 -3.98 0.64 7.50
C LEU A 23 -5.04 1.73 7.47
N ASP A 24 -6.19 1.49 8.10
CA ASP A 24 -7.24 2.50 8.20
C ASP A 24 -6.77 3.71 8.99
N GLU A 25 -6.03 3.48 10.08
CA GLU A 25 -5.48 4.57 10.88
C GLU A 25 -4.47 5.38 10.07
N LEU A 26 -3.58 4.70 9.36
CA LEU A 26 -2.58 5.38 8.53
C LEU A 26 -3.25 6.21 7.42
N ALA A 27 -4.29 5.68 6.81
CA ALA A 27 -5.01 6.38 5.75
C ALA A 27 -5.76 7.62 6.26
N SER A 28 -6.01 7.68 7.56
CA SER A 28 -6.76 8.77 8.18
C SER A 28 -5.87 9.77 8.93
N ALA A 29 -4.55 9.59 8.88
CA ALA A 29 -3.64 10.38 9.69
C ALA A 29 -3.35 11.79 9.14
N ASN A 30 -3.88 12.15 7.98
CA ASN A 30 -3.66 13.44 7.34
C ASN A 30 -2.18 13.74 7.12
N GLU A 31 -1.47 12.75 6.59
CA GLU A 31 -0.06 12.84 6.25
C GLU A 31 0.19 12.05 4.98
N ASP A 32 1.22 12.43 4.24
CA ASP A 32 1.72 11.58 3.16
C ASP A 32 2.20 10.26 3.76
N LEU A 33 1.94 9.16 3.09
CA LEU A 33 2.30 7.84 3.58
C LEU A 33 3.23 7.15 2.60
N THR A 34 4.31 6.59 3.13
CA THR A 34 5.20 5.70 2.39
C THR A 34 5.09 4.32 2.99
N ILE A 35 4.81 3.32 2.17
CA ILE A 35 4.79 1.92 2.61
C ILE A 35 6.02 1.23 2.04
N ASP A 36 6.82 0.65 2.93
CA ASP A 36 7.97 -0.17 2.54
C ASP A 36 7.48 -1.58 2.23
N MET A 37 7.64 -1.99 0.98
CA MET A 37 7.17 -3.27 0.47
C MET A 37 8.28 -4.32 0.40
N SER A 38 9.42 -4.07 1.02
CA SER A 38 10.59 -4.96 0.89
C SER A 38 10.34 -6.38 1.38
N LYS A 39 9.42 -6.57 2.33
CA LYS A 39 9.08 -7.89 2.87
C LYS A 39 7.88 -8.53 2.20
N VAL A 40 7.30 -7.87 1.21
CA VAL A 40 6.11 -8.37 0.51
C VAL A 40 6.56 -9.14 -0.73
N GLU A 41 6.42 -10.45 -0.71
CA GLU A 41 6.77 -11.31 -1.83
C GLU A 41 5.57 -11.68 -2.68
N PHE A 42 4.37 -11.58 -2.10
CA PHE A 42 3.13 -11.92 -2.78
C PHE A 42 2.01 -10.97 -2.37
N ILE A 43 1.20 -10.60 -3.34
CA ILE A 43 0.00 -9.79 -3.11
C ILE A 43 -1.15 -10.38 -3.93
N ASP A 44 -2.32 -10.51 -3.32
CA ASP A 44 -3.53 -10.95 -4.01
C ASP A 44 -4.50 -9.76 -4.17
N SER A 45 -5.73 -10.05 -4.61
CA SER A 45 -6.74 -9.02 -4.84
C SER A 45 -7.11 -8.27 -3.55
N SER A 46 -7.02 -8.93 -2.40
CA SER A 46 -7.28 -8.27 -1.11
C SER A 46 -6.22 -7.21 -0.81
N GLY A 47 -4.95 -7.54 -1.09
CA GLY A 47 -3.85 -6.60 -0.93
C GLY A 47 -3.95 -5.43 -1.90
N VAL A 48 -4.26 -5.73 -3.16
CA VAL A 48 -4.46 -4.68 -4.16
C VAL A 48 -5.59 -3.75 -3.72
N GLY A 49 -6.71 -4.32 -3.28
CA GLY A 49 -7.85 -3.54 -2.81
C GLY A 49 -7.49 -2.63 -1.64
N ALA A 50 -6.68 -3.14 -0.70
CA ALA A 50 -6.23 -2.35 0.44
C ALA A 50 -5.38 -1.16 0.00
N LEU A 51 -4.44 -1.38 -0.92
CA LEU A 51 -3.59 -0.30 -1.43
C LEU A 51 -4.39 0.76 -2.17
N VAL A 52 -5.34 0.33 -3.01
CA VAL A 52 -6.20 1.26 -3.75
C VAL A 52 -7.07 2.07 -2.79
N PHE A 53 -7.61 1.43 -1.75
CA PHE A 53 -8.42 2.10 -0.75
C PHE A 53 -7.62 3.20 -0.04
N ILE A 54 -6.41 2.87 0.41
CA ILE A 54 -5.53 3.83 1.08
C ILE A 54 -5.19 4.99 0.14
N TYR A 55 -4.84 4.66 -1.09
CA TYR A 55 -4.48 5.66 -2.10
C TYR A 55 -5.62 6.66 -2.31
N LYS A 56 -6.83 6.15 -2.53
CA LYS A 56 -7.99 7.02 -2.76
C LYS A 56 -8.33 7.87 -1.55
N ARG A 57 -8.22 7.28 -0.37
CA ARG A 57 -8.52 7.98 0.87
C ARG A 57 -7.55 9.14 1.10
N LEU A 58 -6.26 8.88 0.93
CA LEU A 58 -5.25 9.91 1.08
C LEU A 58 -5.41 10.99 0.01
N LEU A 59 -5.64 10.59 -1.23
CA LEU A 59 -5.80 11.53 -2.32
C LEU A 59 -6.99 12.48 -2.09
N SER A 60 -8.10 11.96 -1.58
CA SER A 60 -9.28 12.78 -1.31
C SER A 60 -9.03 13.83 -0.22
N SER A 61 -8.05 13.59 0.63
CA SER A 61 -7.64 14.53 1.69
C SER A 61 -6.43 15.38 1.30
N GLY A 62 -5.96 15.27 0.06
CA GLY A 62 -4.84 16.06 -0.43
C GLY A 62 -3.46 15.48 -0.13
N PHE A 63 -3.39 14.19 0.25
CA PHE A 63 -2.13 13.54 0.59
C PHE A 63 -1.77 12.46 -0.43
N LYS A 64 -0.56 11.94 -0.33
CA LYS A 64 0.00 11.01 -1.30
C LYS A 64 0.38 9.69 -0.67
N LEU A 65 0.27 8.63 -1.44
CA LEU A 65 0.79 7.30 -1.10
C LEU A 65 1.99 7.00 -1.99
N LYS A 66 3.06 6.51 -1.39
CA LYS A 66 4.22 6.00 -2.13
C LYS A 66 4.48 4.57 -1.67
N LEU A 67 4.88 3.73 -2.61
CA LEU A 67 5.31 2.36 -2.33
C LEU A 67 6.79 2.27 -2.64
N GLU A 68 7.59 1.81 -1.68
CA GLU A 68 9.03 1.67 -1.85
C GLU A 68 9.43 0.21 -1.85
N SER A 69 10.54 -0.10 -2.50
CA SER A 69 11.13 -1.44 -2.55
C SER A 69 10.19 -2.48 -3.16
N LEU A 70 9.36 -2.04 -4.09
CA LEU A 70 8.43 -2.92 -4.79
C LEU A 70 9.20 -3.77 -5.79
N LYS A 71 8.99 -5.09 -5.75
CA LYS A 71 9.73 -6.04 -6.56
C LYS A 71 8.90 -7.30 -6.79
N GLY A 72 9.38 -8.16 -7.70
CA GLY A 72 8.80 -9.47 -7.93
C GLY A 72 7.32 -9.44 -8.30
N GLN A 73 6.56 -10.39 -7.74
CA GLN A 73 5.15 -10.53 -8.08
C GLN A 73 4.31 -9.29 -7.73
N PRO A 74 4.51 -8.64 -6.57
CA PRO A 74 3.78 -7.39 -6.30
C PRO A 74 4.00 -6.33 -7.36
N LEU A 75 5.25 -6.13 -7.79
CA LEU A 75 5.55 -5.16 -8.84
C LEU A 75 4.90 -5.56 -10.16
N GLN A 76 4.99 -6.83 -10.53
CA GLN A 76 4.41 -7.33 -11.77
C GLN A 76 2.90 -7.13 -11.80
N LEU A 77 2.22 -7.48 -10.70
CA LEU A 77 0.77 -7.35 -10.63
C LEU A 77 0.32 -5.89 -10.69
N LEU A 78 0.95 -5.02 -9.91
CA LEU A 78 0.59 -3.60 -9.91
C LEU A 78 0.87 -2.95 -11.27
N THR A 79 1.94 -3.35 -11.93
CA THR A 79 2.25 -2.88 -13.29
C THR A 79 1.18 -3.35 -14.27
N TYR A 80 0.80 -4.63 -14.18
CA TYR A 80 -0.24 -5.20 -15.03
C TYR A 80 -1.58 -4.47 -14.86
N LEU A 81 -1.92 -4.10 -13.63
CA LEU A 81 -3.16 -3.38 -13.33
C LEU A 81 -3.05 -1.87 -13.57
N ARG A 82 -1.89 -1.40 -14.03
CA ARG A 82 -1.62 0.02 -14.28
C ARG A 82 -1.76 0.89 -13.02
N LEU A 83 -1.35 0.35 -11.89
CA LEU A 83 -1.37 1.05 -10.61
C LEU A 83 0.00 1.60 -10.24
N THR A 84 0.86 1.82 -11.23
CA THR A 84 2.22 2.32 -11.01
C THR A 84 2.26 3.76 -10.53
N ASP A 85 1.15 4.48 -10.61
CA ASP A 85 1.08 5.87 -10.13
C ASP A 85 1.33 5.98 -8.62
N ILE A 86 1.12 4.90 -7.88
CA ILE A 86 1.37 4.86 -6.44
C ILE A 86 2.74 4.29 -6.10
N VAL A 87 3.53 3.93 -7.11
CA VAL A 87 4.89 3.43 -6.90
C VAL A 87 5.84 4.60 -6.81
N ALA A 88 6.74 4.58 -5.84
CA ALA A 88 7.75 5.61 -5.67
C ALA A 88 8.69 5.66 -6.87
N ARG A 89 9.03 6.83 -7.26
CA ARG A 89 9.93 7.06 -8.38
C ARG A 89 11.11 7.90 -7.97
#